data_07d2ca90c7b68c018a524f07dc2af1de
#
_entry.id   07d2ca90c7b68c018a524f07dc2af1de
#
_cell.length_a   1.000
_cell.length_b   1.000
_cell.length_c   1.000
_cell.angle_alpha   90.00
_cell.angle_beta   90.00
_cell.angle_gamma   90.00
#
_symmetry.space_group_name_H-M   'P 1'
#
loop_
_entity.id
_entity.type
_entity.pdbx_description
1 polymer ?
#
loop_
_entity_poly.entity_id
_entity_poly.type
_entity_poly.pdbx_seq_one_letter_code
_entity_poly.pdbx_strand_id
1 'polypeptide(L)'
;MRRTIVSLLIAAMAFGMTGCGGASSVSSAAVSSAGADLAGSYTYEENLPFGTIPWTLDLAEDGTYILTFSDMMGKSNRYTGTYTAENGTVVTSAPNEGGDGIQASFFNEDFSCEWTLNADGTLTPAHAADEAGQAGRPIGMPGASAAESNADYKAVAYADNAKDQVMDIYKADSATGKDPVIVVVHGGGFKFGDQSMPIIQPIIEAGIAHGYVVASVDYRKSGEAAFPAAVGDVKAAVRYLKAHAEEYGIDPERIVVWGESAGAYLAAMTATTPQVDTLNADVTENLEQDSNVAALVDFYGPIKFQTMDEEFVELGDAESANHSKNSFESDFVGVDDLSADPDKTAATWWYTYKEELPTGLYVWIQAGTADKNVPYTQSENFAKELAEQLGENHVRYSTLEGAEHEDDRFYTEENLNSVFAFLQDVLK
;
A
#
# COMPACT_ATOMS: atom_id res chain seq x y z
N MET A 1 25.28 3.84 -7.91
CA MET A 1 25.39 5.31 -8.06
C MET A 1 25.03 6.08 -6.79
N ARG A 2 24.29 5.53 -5.82
CA ARG A 2 23.90 6.24 -4.57
C ARG A 2 25.03 6.46 -3.54
N ARG A 3 26.13 5.71 -3.58
CA ARG A 3 27.27 5.89 -2.66
C ARG A 3 28.15 7.13 -2.93
N THR A 4 27.99 7.79 -4.08
CA THR A 4 28.86 8.91 -4.48
C THR A 4 28.26 10.28 -4.13
N ILE A 5 26.97 10.37 -3.85
CA ILE A 5 26.28 11.65 -3.55
C ILE A 5 26.37 11.99 -2.06
N VAL A 6 26.34 11.00 -1.17
CA VAL A 6 26.48 11.23 0.29
C VAL A 6 27.88 11.75 0.67
N SER A 7 28.93 11.35 -0.08
CA SER A 7 30.29 11.84 0.18
C SER A 7 30.53 13.30 -0.25
N LEU A 8 29.67 13.88 -1.09
CA LEU A 8 29.85 15.27 -1.55
C LEU A 8 29.18 16.31 -0.64
N LEU A 9 28.13 15.92 0.11
CA LEU A 9 27.47 16.84 1.05
C LEU A 9 28.27 17.05 2.35
N ILE A 10 29.02 16.04 2.79
CA ILE A 10 29.87 16.16 4.00
C ILE A 10 31.11 17.05 3.76
N ALA A 11 31.56 17.21 2.51
CA ALA A 11 32.70 18.05 2.16
C ALA A 11 32.38 19.57 2.09
N ALA A 12 31.10 19.95 2.01
CA ALA A 12 30.68 21.35 1.89
C ALA A 12 30.52 22.09 3.22
N MET A 13 30.49 21.39 4.37
CA MET A 13 30.39 22.01 5.70
C MET A 13 31.74 22.23 6.42
N ALA A 14 32.89 21.89 5.80
CA ALA A 14 34.22 22.02 6.41
C ALA A 14 34.99 23.29 6.02
N PHE A 15 34.38 24.23 5.29
CA PHE A 15 35.05 25.48 4.89
C PHE A 15 34.32 26.72 5.40
N GLY A 16 34.55 27.04 6.65
CA GLY A 16 34.08 28.31 7.17
C GLY A 16 34.33 28.51 8.64
N MET A 17 35.59 28.37 9.10
CA MET A 17 36.14 29.09 10.28
C MET A 17 37.64 29.03 10.27
N THR A 18 38.27 30.08 9.78
CA THR A 18 39.68 30.41 10.05
C THR A 18 39.73 31.29 11.29
N GLY A 19 40.46 30.85 12.31
CA GLY A 19 40.84 31.73 13.38
C GLY A 19 41.35 31.06 14.64
N CYS A 20 42.69 30.91 14.74
CA CYS A 20 43.52 30.86 15.94
C CYS A 20 43.41 29.76 16.99
N GLY A 21 44.38 28.88 16.97
CA GLY A 21 45.30 28.57 18.07
C GLY A 21 44.74 27.89 19.32
N GLY A 22 45.16 26.63 19.54
CA GLY A 22 45.08 25.99 20.84
C GLY A 22 44.87 24.47 20.75
N ALA A 23 45.98 23.71 20.91
CA ALA A 23 45.88 22.28 21.15
C ALA A 23 45.10 22.05 22.46
N SER A 24 43.98 21.40 22.38
CA SER A 24 43.28 20.85 23.54
C SER A 24 42.81 19.46 23.20
N SER A 25 43.26 18.52 24.01
CA SER A 25 42.85 17.14 24.17
C SER A 25 41.34 17.00 23.98
N VAL A 26 40.91 16.04 23.14
CA VAL A 26 39.51 15.56 23.09
C VAL A 26 39.21 14.99 24.46
N SER A 27 38.62 15.76 25.32
CA SER A 27 37.97 15.30 26.53
C SER A 27 36.68 14.60 26.06
N SER A 28 36.53 13.34 26.41
CA SER A 28 35.24 12.66 26.41
C SER A 28 34.22 13.61 27.06
N ALA A 29 33.26 14.08 26.25
CA ALA A 29 32.14 14.82 26.79
C ALA A 29 31.46 13.95 27.83
N ALA A 30 31.35 14.48 29.04
CA ALA A 30 30.66 13.85 30.12
C ALA A 30 29.23 13.56 29.67
N VAL A 31 28.85 12.28 29.64
CA VAL A 31 27.46 11.83 29.65
C VAL A 31 26.84 12.53 30.88
N SER A 32 25.90 13.43 30.65
CA SER A 32 25.24 14.10 31.75
C SER A 32 24.48 13.06 32.56
N SER A 33 24.52 13.16 33.88
CA SER A 33 23.92 12.23 34.84
C SER A 33 22.36 12.10 34.72
N ALA A 34 21.73 12.67 33.71
CA ALA A 34 20.32 12.53 33.40
C ALA A 34 19.96 11.22 32.67
N GLY A 35 20.93 10.53 32.07
CA GLY A 35 20.66 9.30 31.33
C GLY A 35 20.36 8.07 32.19
N ALA A 36 20.97 7.99 33.37
CA ALA A 36 20.79 6.82 34.25
C ALA A 36 19.40 6.73 34.89
N ASP A 37 18.74 7.84 35.10
CA ASP A 37 17.36 7.88 35.66
C ASP A 37 16.26 7.55 34.63
N LEU A 38 16.60 7.50 33.35
CA LEU A 38 15.67 7.24 32.25
C LEU A 38 15.91 5.89 31.57
N ALA A 39 16.91 5.14 31.99
CA ALA A 39 17.15 3.80 31.47
C ALA A 39 15.95 2.90 31.78
N GLY A 40 15.37 2.28 30.74
CA GLY A 40 14.18 1.47 30.87
C GLY A 40 13.53 1.19 29.53
N SER A 41 12.48 0.40 29.58
CA SER A 41 11.65 0.08 28.42
C SER A 41 10.33 0.84 28.50
N TYR A 42 10.05 1.58 27.44
CA TYR A 42 8.85 2.41 27.31
C TYR A 42 8.01 1.86 26.17
N THR A 43 6.72 1.73 26.41
CA THR A 43 5.77 1.31 25.37
C THR A 43 4.87 2.48 25.00
N TYR A 44 4.61 2.62 23.73
CA TYR A 44 3.65 3.56 23.18
C TYR A 44 2.75 2.80 22.21
N GLU A 45 1.46 3.02 22.33
CA GLU A 45 0.47 2.47 21.39
C GLU A 45 0.01 3.60 20.48
N GLU A 46 0.37 3.50 19.22
CA GLU A 46 -0.13 4.40 18.19
C GLU A 46 -1.48 3.90 17.71
N ASN A 47 -2.51 4.70 17.99
CA ASN A 47 -3.85 4.40 17.52
C ASN A 47 -4.04 4.97 16.13
N LEU A 48 -4.09 4.08 15.15
CA LEU A 48 -4.37 4.41 13.76
C LEU A 48 -5.85 4.13 13.46
N PRO A 49 -6.43 4.72 12.41
CA PRO A 49 -7.83 4.47 12.02
C PRO A 49 -8.15 2.99 11.79
N PHE A 50 -7.14 2.18 11.55
CA PHE A 50 -7.22 0.77 11.18
C PHE A 50 -6.61 -0.19 12.21
N GLY A 51 -6.19 0.29 13.39
CA GLY A 51 -5.65 -0.55 14.45
C GLY A 51 -4.59 0.16 15.29
N THR A 52 -4.06 -0.56 16.26
CA THR A 52 -3.04 -0.05 17.18
C THR A 52 -1.70 -0.69 16.87
N ILE A 53 -0.67 0.12 16.62
CA ILE A 53 0.71 -0.35 16.47
C ILE A 53 1.44 -0.15 17.80
N PRO A 54 1.87 -1.23 18.47
CA PRO A 54 2.68 -1.11 19.67
C PRO A 54 4.14 -0.78 19.29
N TRP A 55 4.67 0.24 19.95
CA TRP A 55 6.07 0.67 19.89
C TRP A 55 6.75 0.36 21.22
N THR A 56 8.00 -0.04 21.13
CA THR A 56 8.85 -0.19 22.33
C THR A 56 10.12 0.61 22.11
N LEU A 57 10.41 1.55 23.02
CA LEU A 57 11.63 2.31 23.09
C LEU A 57 12.42 1.88 24.32
N ASP A 58 13.53 1.20 24.12
CA ASP A 58 14.45 0.80 25.16
C ASP A 58 15.60 1.82 25.25
N LEU A 59 15.73 2.49 26.39
CA LEU A 59 16.81 3.43 26.68
C LEU A 59 17.81 2.77 27.60
N ALA A 60 19.09 2.73 27.20
CA ALA A 60 20.16 2.17 28.00
C ALA A 60 20.92 3.25 28.79
N GLU A 61 21.52 2.86 29.93
CA GLU A 61 22.31 3.76 30.79
C GLU A 61 23.52 4.40 30.06
N ASP A 62 24.01 3.75 29.01
CA ASP A 62 25.12 4.24 28.20
C ASP A 62 24.73 5.30 27.16
N GLY A 63 23.47 5.73 27.12
CA GLY A 63 22.95 6.71 26.19
C GLY A 63 22.59 6.14 24.81
N THR A 64 22.49 4.82 24.67
CA THR A 64 22.01 4.17 23.46
C THR A 64 20.51 3.88 23.55
N TYR A 65 19.83 3.78 22.41
CA TYR A 65 18.44 3.34 22.34
C TYR A 65 18.23 2.18 21.38
N ILE A 66 17.16 1.44 21.62
CA ILE A 66 16.56 0.50 20.69
C ILE A 66 15.10 0.88 20.55
N LEU A 67 14.66 1.16 19.33
CA LEU A 67 13.26 1.38 19.00
C LEU A 67 12.76 0.17 18.19
N THR A 68 11.69 -0.45 18.66
CA THR A 68 11.09 -1.63 18.01
C THR A 68 9.61 -1.38 17.78
N PHE A 69 9.11 -1.69 16.61
CA PHE A 69 7.68 -1.72 16.31
C PHE A 69 7.39 -2.75 15.23
N SER A 70 6.16 -3.22 15.16
CA SER A 70 5.68 -3.99 14.02
C SER A 70 5.00 -3.07 13.04
N ASP A 71 5.39 -3.14 11.78
CA ASP A 71 4.66 -2.42 10.73
C ASP A 71 3.27 -3.03 10.50
N MET A 72 2.50 -2.43 9.60
CA MET A 72 1.14 -2.87 9.30
C MET A 72 1.06 -4.30 8.75
N MET A 73 2.16 -4.80 8.21
CA MET A 73 2.29 -6.17 7.69
C MET A 73 2.76 -7.17 8.77
N GLY A 74 2.91 -6.70 10.03
CA GLY A 74 3.35 -7.53 11.13
C GLY A 74 4.87 -7.78 11.18
N LYS A 75 5.64 -7.16 10.26
CA LYS A 75 7.10 -7.25 10.27
C LYS A 75 7.65 -6.42 11.43
N SER A 76 8.48 -7.03 12.26
CA SER A 76 9.16 -6.32 13.33
C SER A 76 10.33 -5.50 12.80
N ASN A 77 10.28 -4.20 13.00
CA ASN A 77 11.35 -3.26 12.66
C ASN A 77 12.10 -2.87 13.92
N ARG A 78 13.42 -2.78 13.84
CA ARG A 78 14.30 -2.47 14.95
C ARG A 78 15.34 -1.45 14.55
N TYR A 79 15.40 -0.34 15.27
CA TYR A 79 16.35 0.75 15.07
C TYR A 79 17.22 0.93 16.29
N THR A 80 18.49 1.28 16.09
CA THR A 80 19.43 1.54 17.17
C THR A 80 20.18 2.85 16.93
N GLY A 81 20.43 3.59 17.99
CA GLY A 81 21.15 4.87 17.93
C GLY A 81 21.51 5.38 19.32
N THR A 82 21.73 6.67 19.45
CA THR A 82 21.99 7.34 20.71
C THR A 82 20.86 8.30 21.08
N TYR A 83 20.68 8.59 22.36
CA TYR A 83 19.71 9.56 22.81
C TYR A 83 20.32 10.59 23.77
N THR A 84 19.68 11.73 23.85
CA THR A 84 19.91 12.76 24.87
C THR A 84 18.61 13.09 25.57
N ALA A 85 18.70 13.54 26.81
CA ALA A 85 17.51 13.91 27.58
C ALA A 85 17.76 15.22 28.32
N GLU A 86 16.88 16.20 28.10
CA GLU A 86 16.90 17.48 28.79
C GLU A 86 15.48 17.98 29.04
N ASN A 87 15.24 18.50 30.25
CA ASN A 87 13.98 19.18 30.64
C ASN A 87 12.69 18.38 30.35
N GLY A 88 12.73 17.06 30.47
CA GLY A 88 11.56 16.21 30.22
C GLY A 88 11.36 15.84 28.75
N THR A 89 12.31 16.17 27.90
CA THR A 89 12.33 15.75 26.50
C THR A 89 13.48 14.78 26.27
N VAL A 90 13.20 13.66 25.61
CA VAL A 90 14.19 12.70 25.12
C VAL A 90 14.29 12.87 23.61
N VAL A 91 15.50 13.05 23.10
CA VAL A 91 15.76 13.15 21.66
C VAL A 91 16.60 11.95 21.23
N THR A 92 16.04 11.10 20.40
CA THR A 92 16.78 10.00 19.76
C THR A 92 17.46 10.51 18.50
N SER A 93 18.74 10.15 18.30
CA SER A 93 19.48 10.47 17.07
C SER A 93 18.93 9.73 15.87
N ALA A 94 19.39 10.10 14.68
CA ALA A 94 19.26 9.26 13.51
C ALA A 94 19.73 7.82 13.80
N PRO A 95 19.03 6.78 13.32
CA PRO A 95 19.44 5.41 13.53
C PRO A 95 20.82 5.11 12.93
N ASN A 96 21.66 4.41 13.68
CA ASN A 96 22.93 3.89 13.17
C ASN A 96 22.75 2.60 12.37
N GLU A 97 21.75 1.82 12.74
CA GLU A 97 21.36 0.56 12.11
C GLU A 97 19.84 0.42 12.16
N GLY A 98 19.24 -0.14 11.13
CA GLY A 98 17.81 -0.48 11.11
C GLY A 98 17.15 -0.32 9.76
N GLY A 99 16.05 -0.96 9.64
CA GLY A 99 15.05 -1.16 8.61
C GLY A 99 15.18 -0.47 7.25
N ASP A 100 14.78 -1.17 6.23
CA ASP A 100 14.76 -0.67 4.87
C ASP A 100 13.43 0.09 4.60
N GLY A 101 13.55 1.30 4.14
CA GLY A 101 12.59 2.01 3.28
C GLY A 101 11.49 2.86 3.91
N ILE A 102 10.48 2.34 4.53
CA ILE A 102 9.22 3.06 4.87
C ILE A 102 9.36 4.08 6.03
N GLN A 103 10.50 4.14 6.70
CA GLN A 103 10.63 4.72 8.04
C GLN A 103 11.25 6.11 8.07
N ALA A 104 11.66 6.64 6.94
CA ALA A 104 12.22 8.00 6.87
C ALA A 104 11.22 9.09 7.31
N SER A 105 9.92 8.81 7.22
CA SER A 105 8.85 9.74 7.61
C SER A 105 8.55 9.77 9.11
N PHE A 106 9.03 8.78 9.86
CA PHE A 106 8.88 8.76 11.32
C PHE A 106 9.84 9.72 12.01
N PHE A 107 10.99 9.95 11.39
CA PHE A 107 12.01 10.80 11.92
C PHE A 107 11.89 12.21 11.32
N ASN A 108 12.36 13.22 12.05
CA ASN A 108 12.54 14.56 11.51
C ASN A 108 13.45 14.55 10.25
N GLU A 109 13.55 15.67 9.52
CA GLU A 109 14.40 15.79 8.32
C GLU A 109 15.87 15.39 8.56
N ASP A 110 16.35 15.47 9.82
CA ASP A 110 17.67 15.02 10.27
C ASP A 110 17.68 13.59 10.83
N PHE A 111 16.57 12.86 10.65
CA PHE A 111 16.34 11.51 11.18
C PHE A 111 16.38 11.39 12.72
N SER A 112 16.17 12.48 13.44
CA SER A 112 15.98 12.47 14.89
C SER A 112 14.49 12.32 15.23
N CYS A 113 14.17 11.84 16.45
CA CYS A 113 12.81 11.80 16.96
C CYS A 113 12.78 12.38 18.39
N GLU A 114 11.83 13.26 18.66
CA GLU A 114 11.61 13.84 19.99
C GLU A 114 10.51 13.09 20.73
N TRP A 115 10.72 12.87 22.04
CA TRP A 115 9.78 12.21 22.94
C TRP A 115 9.58 13.06 24.17
N THR A 116 8.34 13.20 24.62
CA THR A 116 8.00 13.89 25.88
C THR A 116 7.87 12.87 27.00
N LEU A 117 8.63 13.08 28.10
CA LEU A 117 8.47 12.32 29.32
C LEU A 117 7.26 12.86 30.09
N ASN A 118 6.24 12.04 30.23
CA ASN A 118 5.03 12.38 30.95
C ASN A 118 5.21 12.27 32.48
N ALA A 119 4.33 12.91 33.24
CA ALA A 119 4.38 12.90 34.70
C ALA A 119 4.15 11.50 35.33
N ASP A 120 3.57 10.57 34.59
CA ASP A 120 3.37 9.16 34.95
C ASP A 120 4.56 8.26 34.61
N GLY A 121 5.64 8.84 34.03
CA GLY A 121 6.84 8.11 33.64
C GLY A 121 6.76 7.46 32.26
N THR A 122 5.71 7.70 31.48
CA THR A 122 5.62 7.23 30.09
C THR A 122 6.30 8.21 29.13
N LEU A 123 6.70 7.73 27.92
CA LEU A 123 7.22 8.55 26.85
C LEU A 123 6.19 8.61 25.71
N THR A 124 5.93 9.82 25.21
CA THR A 124 5.07 10.06 24.06
C THR A 124 5.87 10.75 22.95
N PRO A 125 5.87 10.27 21.71
CA PRO A 125 6.57 10.94 20.62
C PRO A 125 5.95 12.33 20.35
N ALA A 126 6.78 13.32 20.05
CA ALA A 126 6.35 14.73 19.93
C ALA A 126 5.33 14.91 18.80
N HIS A 127 5.43 14.15 17.72
CA HIS A 127 4.45 14.19 16.63
C HIS A 127 3.03 13.75 17.05
N ALA A 128 2.90 12.98 18.13
CA ALA A 128 1.59 12.62 18.69
C ALA A 128 0.98 13.75 19.56
N ALA A 129 1.81 14.71 20.00
CA ALA A 129 1.37 15.81 20.84
C ALA A 129 0.81 17.01 20.05
N ASP A 130 1.26 17.22 18.82
CA ASP A 130 0.84 18.36 17.99
C ASP A 130 -0.56 18.21 17.39
N GLU A 131 -1.16 17.04 17.53
CA GLU A 131 -2.47 16.70 16.95
C GLU A 131 -3.56 16.42 18.00
N ALA A 132 -3.61 17.16 19.09
CA ALA A 132 -4.70 17.07 20.08
C ALA A 132 -6.12 17.35 19.50
N GLY A 133 -6.29 17.23 18.21
CA GLY A 133 -7.55 17.35 17.47
C GLY A 133 -7.73 16.34 16.32
N GLN A 134 -6.74 15.55 15.99
CA GLN A 134 -6.86 14.51 14.96
C GLN A 134 -6.20 13.22 15.44
N ALA A 135 -7.01 12.24 15.76
CA ALA A 135 -6.54 10.92 16.16
C ALA A 135 -5.70 10.29 15.04
N GLY A 136 -4.45 9.97 15.38
CA GLY A 136 -3.62 8.97 14.74
C GLY A 136 -3.39 9.12 13.23
N ARG A 137 -2.30 9.80 12.85
CA ARG A 137 -1.74 9.61 11.50
C ARG A 137 -0.81 8.41 11.50
N PRO A 138 -0.90 7.53 10.49
CA PRO A 138 0.03 6.43 10.31
C PRO A 138 1.45 6.96 10.13
N ILE A 139 2.35 6.51 10.99
CA ILE A 139 3.78 6.67 10.79
C ILE A 139 4.18 5.68 9.69
N GLY A 140 4.78 6.20 8.64
CA GLY A 140 5.20 5.40 7.49
C GLY A 140 4.52 5.77 6.18
N MET A 141 3.52 6.65 6.23
CA MET A 141 3.12 7.36 5.02
C MET A 141 3.84 8.71 4.97
N PRO A 142 4.54 9.07 3.86
CA PRO A 142 5.09 10.40 3.69
C PRO A 142 3.98 11.38 4.01
N GLY A 143 4.22 12.35 4.89
CA GLY A 143 3.24 13.27 5.45
C GLY A 143 2.22 13.72 4.44
N ALA A 144 1.25 12.89 4.24
CA ALA A 144 -0.02 13.35 3.79
C ALA A 144 -0.62 14.07 5.01
N SER A 145 -0.27 15.39 5.14
CA SER A 145 -1.43 16.26 5.29
C SER A 145 -2.42 15.61 4.34
N ALA A 146 -3.65 15.34 4.73
CA ALA A 146 -4.67 15.16 3.75
C ALA A 146 -4.47 16.34 2.79
N ALA A 147 -3.55 16.18 1.81
CA ALA A 147 -3.46 17.04 0.69
C ALA A 147 -4.87 16.90 0.18
N GLU A 148 -5.62 18.00 0.27
CA GLU A 148 -6.99 17.95 -0.20
C GLU A 148 -6.89 17.26 -1.54
N SER A 149 -7.46 16.06 -1.64
CA SER A 149 -7.45 15.29 -2.89
C SER A 149 -7.66 16.27 -4.04
N ASN A 150 -6.81 16.25 -5.04
CA ASN A 150 -6.95 17.12 -6.20
C ASN A 150 -8.07 16.65 -7.14
N ALA A 151 -8.85 15.64 -6.69
CA ALA A 151 -9.96 15.11 -7.46
C ALA A 151 -10.98 16.19 -7.81
N ASP A 152 -11.48 16.12 -9.03
CA ASP A 152 -12.59 16.96 -9.50
C ASP A 152 -13.88 16.64 -8.77
N TYR A 153 -14.06 15.37 -8.39
CA TYR A 153 -15.18 14.90 -7.57
C TYR A 153 -14.62 14.05 -6.44
N LYS A 154 -14.94 14.41 -5.20
CA LYS A 154 -14.40 13.80 -3.99
C LYS A 154 -15.45 12.98 -3.28
N ALA A 155 -15.03 11.82 -2.75
CA ALA A 155 -15.85 10.94 -1.93
C ALA A 155 -17.25 10.69 -2.55
N VAL A 156 -17.27 10.41 -3.85
CA VAL A 156 -18.49 10.08 -4.58
C VAL A 156 -18.98 8.71 -4.12
N ALA A 157 -20.12 8.66 -3.44
CA ALA A 157 -20.70 7.40 -3.01
C ALA A 157 -21.23 6.62 -4.22
N TYR A 158 -20.72 5.41 -4.44
CA TYR A 158 -21.19 4.49 -5.49
C TYR A 158 -22.18 3.44 -4.97
N ALA A 159 -22.29 3.32 -3.66
CA ALA A 159 -23.27 2.52 -2.93
C ALA A 159 -23.53 3.16 -1.56
N ASP A 160 -24.46 2.61 -0.77
CA ASP A 160 -24.88 3.18 0.52
C ASP A 160 -24.86 2.18 1.70
N ASN A 161 -24.25 1.00 1.50
CA ASN A 161 -24.17 -0.02 2.56
C ASN A 161 -23.09 0.30 3.61
N ALA A 162 -22.06 1.08 3.25
CA ALA A 162 -20.95 1.43 4.12
C ALA A 162 -20.34 2.80 3.77
N LYS A 163 -19.66 3.42 4.74
CA LYS A 163 -18.98 4.72 4.55
C LYS A 163 -17.82 4.67 3.55
N ASP A 164 -17.21 3.48 3.40
CA ASP A 164 -16.03 3.26 2.56
C ASP A 164 -16.41 2.89 1.11
N GLN A 165 -17.70 2.91 0.76
CA GLN A 165 -18.18 2.73 -0.61
C GLN A 165 -18.17 4.05 -1.38
N VAL A 166 -16.99 4.65 -1.49
CA VAL A 166 -16.75 5.94 -2.11
C VAL A 166 -15.60 5.89 -3.10
N MET A 167 -15.52 6.86 -4.00
CA MET A 167 -14.38 7.04 -4.90
C MET A 167 -14.09 8.51 -5.13
N ASP A 168 -12.84 8.82 -5.41
CA ASP A 168 -12.40 10.12 -5.92
C ASP A 168 -12.23 10.03 -7.42
N ILE A 169 -12.79 11.01 -8.18
CA ILE A 169 -12.74 11.00 -9.64
C ILE A 169 -11.94 12.22 -10.12
N TYR A 170 -10.96 11.94 -10.96
CA TYR A 170 -10.04 12.89 -11.58
C TYR A 170 -10.29 12.94 -13.08
N LYS A 171 -10.47 14.14 -13.64
CA LYS A 171 -10.63 14.32 -15.08
C LYS A 171 -9.32 14.20 -15.83
N ALA A 172 -9.40 13.74 -17.06
CA ALA A 172 -8.25 13.76 -17.96
C ALA A 172 -7.82 15.21 -18.27
N ASP A 173 -6.50 15.43 -18.42
CA ASP A 173 -5.96 16.73 -18.84
C ASP A 173 -6.50 17.20 -20.20
N SER A 174 -6.82 16.26 -21.09
CA SER A 174 -7.31 16.48 -22.43
C SER A 174 -8.73 15.96 -22.63
N ALA A 175 -9.62 16.26 -21.68
CA ALA A 175 -10.99 15.74 -21.67
C ALA A 175 -11.73 15.95 -23.01
N THR A 176 -12.22 14.85 -23.59
CA THR A 176 -12.99 14.84 -24.86
C THR A 176 -14.48 14.64 -24.66
N GLY A 177 -14.89 14.26 -23.46
CA GLY A 177 -16.28 13.94 -23.09
C GLY A 177 -16.67 12.49 -23.40
N LYS A 178 -15.71 11.66 -23.85
CA LYS A 178 -15.79 10.21 -24.04
C LYS A 178 -14.41 9.60 -23.79
N ASP A 179 -13.85 9.90 -22.63
CA ASP A 179 -12.49 9.47 -22.29
C ASP A 179 -12.52 8.04 -21.74
N PRO A 180 -11.49 7.22 -21.97
CA PRO A 180 -11.38 5.97 -21.27
C PRO A 180 -11.22 6.23 -19.77
N VAL A 181 -11.61 5.28 -18.93
CA VAL A 181 -11.50 5.42 -17.49
C VAL A 181 -10.65 4.32 -16.87
N ILE A 182 -9.82 4.68 -15.89
CA ILE A 182 -9.12 3.74 -15.03
C ILE A 182 -9.79 3.75 -13.66
N VAL A 183 -10.25 2.59 -13.23
CA VAL A 183 -10.69 2.33 -11.85
C VAL A 183 -9.47 1.83 -11.09
N VAL A 184 -8.89 2.67 -10.25
CA VAL A 184 -7.73 2.33 -9.42
C VAL A 184 -8.21 1.75 -8.10
N VAL A 185 -7.71 0.56 -7.75
CA VAL A 185 -8.06 -0.16 -6.52
C VAL A 185 -6.80 -0.32 -5.67
N HIS A 186 -6.79 0.33 -4.51
CA HIS A 186 -5.65 0.34 -3.61
C HIS A 186 -5.43 -1.01 -2.91
N GLY A 187 -4.18 -1.28 -2.47
CA GLY A 187 -3.82 -2.43 -1.66
C GLY A 187 -4.12 -2.28 -0.17
N GLY A 188 -3.23 -2.80 0.66
CA GLY A 188 -3.36 -2.75 2.12
C GLY A 188 -3.92 -4.02 2.75
N GLY A 189 -3.69 -5.20 2.15
CA GLY A 189 -4.03 -6.52 2.72
C GLY A 189 -5.53 -6.69 3.00
N PHE A 190 -6.41 -6.04 2.22
CA PHE A 190 -7.87 -6.04 2.42
C PHE A 190 -8.33 -5.40 3.74
N LYS A 191 -7.43 -4.84 4.52
CA LYS A 191 -7.68 -4.40 5.90
C LYS A 191 -7.42 -2.91 6.11
N PHE A 192 -6.57 -2.32 5.28
CA PHE A 192 -6.06 -0.97 5.41
C PHE A 192 -6.21 -0.18 4.12
N GLY A 193 -5.98 1.12 4.23
CA GLY A 193 -5.96 2.03 3.09
C GLY A 193 -7.32 2.65 2.75
N ASP A 194 -7.27 3.57 1.83
CA ASP A 194 -8.41 4.26 1.23
C ASP A 194 -8.05 4.78 -0.17
N GLN A 195 -8.99 5.42 -0.85
CA GLN A 195 -8.81 5.97 -2.20
C GLN A 195 -7.74 7.07 -2.32
N SER A 196 -7.17 7.54 -1.20
CA SER A 196 -6.15 8.60 -1.19
C SER A 196 -4.73 8.09 -0.92
N MET A 197 -4.52 6.76 -0.87
CA MET A 197 -3.21 6.18 -0.55
C MET A 197 -2.10 6.73 -1.45
N PRO A 198 -0.94 7.14 -0.87
CA PRO A 198 0.17 7.70 -1.64
C PRO A 198 0.73 6.76 -2.71
N ILE A 199 0.70 5.45 -2.48
CA ILE A 199 1.26 4.45 -3.39
C ILE A 199 0.59 4.45 -4.76
N ILE A 200 -0.71 4.77 -4.83
CA ILE A 200 -1.46 4.80 -6.10
C ILE A 200 -1.40 6.16 -6.79
N GLN A 201 -0.87 7.20 -6.17
CA GLN A 201 -0.80 8.55 -6.77
C GLN A 201 -0.05 8.58 -8.12
N PRO A 202 1.09 7.89 -8.29
CA PRO A 202 1.76 7.85 -9.59
C PRO A 202 0.89 7.25 -10.72
N ILE A 203 0.03 6.27 -10.39
CA ILE A 203 -0.91 5.69 -11.36
C ILE A 203 -1.98 6.72 -11.73
N ILE A 204 -2.52 7.44 -10.74
CA ILE A 204 -3.52 8.50 -10.95
C ILE A 204 -2.95 9.60 -11.84
N GLU A 205 -1.79 10.14 -11.49
CA GLU A 205 -1.12 11.22 -12.24
C GLU A 205 -0.79 10.80 -13.67
N ALA A 206 -0.24 9.60 -13.85
CA ALA A 206 0.05 9.08 -15.18
C ALA A 206 -1.23 8.84 -16.00
N GLY A 207 -2.30 8.34 -15.38
CA GLY A 207 -3.60 8.15 -16.03
C GLY A 207 -4.16 9.45 -16.58
N ILE A 208 -4.20 10.51 -15.76
CA ILE A 208 -4.64 11.86 -16.15
C ILE A 208 -3.81 12.39 -17.34
N ALA A 209 -2.47 12.27 -17.25
CA ALA A 209 -1.56 12.73 -18.30
C ALA A 209 -1.71 11.95 -19.62
N HIS A 210 -2.07 10.67 -19.55
CA HIS A 210 -2.36 9.84 -20.72
C HIS A 210 -3.78 9.96 -21.27
N GLY A 211 -4.60 10.86 -20.71
CA GLY A 211 -5.94 11.18 -21.20
C GLY A 211 -7.04 10.25 -20.71
N TYR A 212 -6.84 9.62 -19.55
CA TYR A 212 -7.87 8.83 -18.87
C TYR A 212 -8.54 9.67 -17.78
N VAL A 213 -9.83 9.47 -17.60
CA VAL A 213 -10.47 9.76 -16.33
C VAL A 213 -10.00 8.69 -15.34
N VAL A 214 -9.66 9.08 -14.12
CA VAL A 214 -9.23 8.13 -13.10
C VAL A 214 -10.22 8.15 -11.93
N ALA A 215 -10.76 6.99 -11.57
CA ALA A 215 -11.60 6.80 -10.41
C ALA A 215 -10.83 5.95 -9.37
N SER A 216 -10.35 6.58 -8.32
CA SER A 216 -9.70 5.90 -7.21
C SER A 216 -10.76 5.43 -6.22
N VAL A 217 -10.87 4.13 -6.02
CA VAL A 217 -11.98 3.48 -5.30
C VAL A 217 -11.54 3.02 -3.93
N ASP A 218 -12.30 3.38 -2.91
CA ASP A 218 -12.27 2.73 -1.60
C ASP A 218 -13.31 1.61 -1.55
N TYR A 219 -13.15 0.67 -0.63
CA TYR A 219 -13.99 -0.53 -0.50
C TYR A 219 -14.06 -0.99 0.96
N ARG A 220 -15.08 -1.77 1.33
CA ARG A 220 -15.22 -2.33 2.68
C ARG A 220 -14.04 -3.25 3.02
N LYS A 221 -13.45 -3.01 4.18
CA LYS A 221 -12.32 -3.79 4.68
C LYS A 221 -12.79 -5.11 5.31
N SER A 222 -11.88 -6.08 5.43
CA SER A 222 -12.15 -7.39 6.03
C SER A 222 -12.69 -7.31 7.47
N GLY A 223 -12.34 -6.24 8.21
CA GLY A 223 -12.89 -5.96 9.55
C GLY A 223 -14.34 -5.49 9.56
N GLU A 224 -14.88 -5.04 8.41
CA GLU A 224 -16.26 -4.59 8.26
C GLU A 224 -17.13 -5.69 7.65
N ALA A 225 -16.62 -6.32 6.58
CA ALA A 225 -17.32 -7.41 5.89
C ALA A 225 -16.33 -8.35 5.19
N ALA A 226 -16.50 -9.65 5.40
CA ALA A 226 -15.69 -10.66 4.74
C ALA A 226 -16.07 -10.82 3.24
N PHE A 227 -15.24 -11.56 2.51
CA PHE A 227 -15.53 -11.97 1.14
C PHE A 227 -16.98 -12.48 0.98
N PRO A 228 -17.71 -12.04 -0.06
CA PRO A 228 -17.25 -11.32 -1.25
C PRO A 228 -17.45 -9.78 -1.20
N ALA A 229 -17.66 -9.15 -0.04
CA ALA A 229 -18.10 -7.77 0.09
C ALA A 229 -17.24 -6.78 -0.73
N ALA A 230 -15.92 -6.76 -0.55
CA ALA A 230 -15.04 -5.85 -1.27
C ALA A 230 -15.01 -6.09 -2.79
N VAL A 231 -15.17 -7.33 -3.24
CA VAL A 231 -15.34 -7.64 -4.68
C VAL A 231 -16.62 -7.02 -5.21
N GLY A 232 -17.73 -7.16 -4.46
CA GLY A 232 -19.02 -6.55 -4.78
C GLY A 232 -18.96 -5.04 -4.85
N ASP A 233 -18.16 -4.42 -3.97
CA ASP A 233 -17.94 -2.98 -3.93
C ASP A 233 -17.24 -2.48 -5.20
N VAL A 234 -16.13 -3.10 -5.61
CA VAL A 234 -15.42 -2.71 -6.84
C VAL A 234 -16.28 -2.92 -8.08
N LYS A 235 -17.04 -4.03 -8.14
CA LYS A 235 -18.03 -4.27 -9.21
C LYS A 235 -19.10 -3.17 -9.24
N ALA A 236 -19.58 -2.73 -8.06
CA ALA A 236 -20.56 -1.66 -7.96
C ALA A 236 -19.98 -0.30 -8.41
N ALA A 237 -18.72 0.00 -8.08
CA ALA A 237 -18.05 1.21 -8.57
C ALA A 237 -17.98 1.24 -10.11
N VAL A 238 -17.68 0.10 -10.76
CA VAL A 238 -17.72 -0.02 -12.22
C VAL A 238 -19.14 0.21 -12.76
N ARG A 239 -20.17 -0.39 -12.17
CA ARG A 239 -21.57 -0.17 -12.57
C ARG A 239 -21.99 1.28 -12.40
N TYR A 240 -21.62 1.90 -11.30
CA TYR A 240 -21.89 3.31 -11.03
C TYR A 240 -21.29 4.21 -12.12
N LEU A 241 -20.02 4.02 -12.47
CA LEU A 241 -19.36 4.79 -13.52
C LEU A 241 -20.07 4.62 -14.87
N LYS A 242 -20.52 3.41 -15.21
CA LYS A 242 -21.29 3.17 -16.44
C LYS A 242 -22.64 3.90 -16.42
N ALA A 243 -23.35 3.85 -15.30
CA ALA A 243 -24.65 4.54 -15.15
C ALA A 243 -24.51 6.07 -15.25
N HIS A 244 -23.36 6.64 -14.85
CA HIS A 244 -23.09 8.07 -14.82
C HIS A 244 -22.07 8.50 -15.91
N ALA A 245 -21.92 7.71 -16.98
CA ALA A 245 -20.90 7.93 -18.00
C ALA A 245 -20.98 9.32 -18.65
N GLU A 246 -22.17 9.84 -18.90
CA GLU A 246 -22.38 11.17 -19.46
C GLU A 246 -21.95 12.28 -18.47
N GLU A 247 -22.22 12.11 -17.19
CA GLU A 247 -21.87 13.06 -16.13
C GLU A 247 -20.35 13.25 -15.99
N TYR A 248 -19.62 12.14 -16.03
CA TYR A 248 -18.16 12.17 -15.88
C TYR A 248 -17.42 12.28 -17.22
N GLY A 249 -18.12 12.24 -18.34
CA GLY A 249 -17.53 12.35 -19.68
C GLY A 249 -16.70 11.13 -20.08
N ILE A 250 -17.06 9.95 -19.61
CA ILE A 250 -16.34 8.70 -19.84
C ILE A 250 -16.99 7.84 -20.94
N ASP A 251 -16.21 6.95 -21.52
CA ASP A 251 -16.67 5.90 -22.40
C ASP A 251 -16.90 4.61 -21.59
N PRO A 252 -18.13 4.16 -21.38
CA PRO A 252 -18.43 2.99 -20.57
C PRO A 252 -17.89 1.67 -21.15
N GLU A 253 -17.51 1.64 -22.44
CA GLU A 253 -16.91 0.46 -23.08
C GLU A 253 -15.38 0.40 -22.90
N ARG A 254 -14.77 1.51 -22.48
CA ARG A 254 -13.31 1.61 -22.31
C ARG A 254 -12.92 1.79 -20.84
N ILE A 255 -13.39 0.88 -20.01
CA ILE A 255 -13.05 0.83 -18.58
C ILE A 255 -11.87 -0.12 -18.37
N VAL A 256 -10.85 0.34 -17.67
CA VAL A 256 -9.72 -0.41 -17.15
C VAL A 256 -9.87 -0.54 -15.65
N VAL A 257 -9.71 -1.71 -15.08
CA VAL A 257 -9.52 -1.84 -13.64
C VAL A 257 -8.03 -2.10 -13.37
N TRP A 258 -7.44 -1.30 -12.49
CA TRP A 258 -6.02 -1.35 -12.16
C TRP A 258 -5.85 -1.46 -10.65
N GLY A 259 -5.26 -2.53 -10.18
CA GLY A 259 -5.01 -2.72 -8.76
C GLY A 259 -3.55 -3.04 -8.46
N GLU A 260 -3.20 -2.84 -7.19
CA GLU A 260 -1.94 -3.26 -6.64
C GLU A 260 -2.16 -4.10 -5.36
N SER A 261 -1.35 -5.15 -5.12
CA SER A 261 -1.46 -6.03 -3.95
C SER A 261 -2.89 -6.57 -3.77
N ALA A 262 -3.49 -6.40 -2.60
CA ALA A 262 -4.89 -6.76 -2.34
C ALA A 262 -5.87 -6.12 -3.34
N GLY A 263 -5.61 -4.87 -3.78
CA GLY A 263 -6.41 -4.21 -4.81
C GLY A 263 -6.28 -4.88 -6.17
N ALA A 264 -5.13 -5.45 -6.51
CA ALA A 264 -4.95 -6.22 -7.74
C ALA A 264 -5.79 -7.50 -7.73
N TYR A 265 -5.87 -8.18 -6.59
CA TYR A 265 -6.80 -9.29 -6.42
C TYR A 265 -8.26 -8.86 -6.65
N LEU A 266 -8.70 -7.75 -6.04
CA LEU A 266 -10.05 -7.24 -6.21
C LEU A 266 -10.33 -6.83 -7.67
N ALA A 267 -9.35 -6.20 -8.33
CA ALA A 267 -9.39 -5.87 -9.73
C ALA A 267 -9.49 -7.13 -10.61
N ALA A 268 -8.68 -8.16 -10.32
CA ALA A 268 -8.70 -9.45 -11.02
C ALA A 268 -10.06 -10.14 -10.89
N MET A 269 -10.60 -10.25 -9.66
CA MET A 269 -11.93 -10.81 -9.43
C MET A 269 -13.01 -10.02 -10.16
N THR A 270 -12.97 -8.69 -10.15
CA THR A 270 -13.94 -7.84 -10.88
C THR A 270 -13.87 -8.10 -12.38
N ALA A 271 -12.66 -8.12 -12.96
CA ALA A 271 -12.48 -8.28 -14.40
C ALA A 271 -12.81 -9.68 -14.92
N THR A 272 -12.53 -10.70 -14.12
CA THR A 272 -12.72 -12.11 -14.53
C THR A 272 -14.10 -12.69 -14.23
N THR A 273 -14.88 -12.04 -13.35
CA THR A 273 -16.19 -12.55 -12.89
C THR A 273 -17.33 -11.53 -13.01
N PRO A 274 -17.42 -10.72 -14.07
CA PRO A 274 -18.41 -9.64 -14.15
C PRO A 274 -19.86 -10.15 -14.12
N GLN A 275 -20.11 -11.36 -14.61
CA GLN A 275 -21.46 -11.96 -14.69
C GLN A 275 -21.82 -12.81 -13.46
N VAL A 276 -20.93 -12.94 -12.47
CA VAL A 276 -21.18 -13.76 -11.27
C VAL A 276 -21.93 -12.93 -10.23
N ASP A 277 -23.24 -13.06 -10.20
CA ASP A 277 -24.13 -12.28 -9.32
C ASP A 277 -23.89 -12.53 -7.83
N THR A 278 -23.46 -13.74 -7.45
CA THR A 278 -23.14 -14.05 -6.05
C THR A 278 -21.97 -13.25 -5.49
N LEU A 279 -21.13 -12.70 -6.37
CA LEU A 279 -20.01 -11.81 -6.01
C LEU A 279 -20.39 -10.33 -5.94
N ASN A 280 -21.65 -9.97 -6.23
CA ASN A 280 -22.15 -8.62 -5.97
C ASN A 280 -22.40 -8.36 -4.47
N ALA A 281 -22.30 -9.41 -3.64
CA ALA A 281 -22.60 -9.37 -2.21
C ALA A 281 -23.99 -8.80 -1.93
N ASP A 282 -24.06 -7.78 -1.07
CA ASP A 282 -25.29 -7.08 -0.71
C ASP A 282 -25.46 -5.73 -1.46
N VAL A 283 -24.56 -5.44 -2.44
CA VAL A 283 -24.62 -4.20 -3.22
C VAL A 283 -25.57 -4.35 -4.39
N THR A 284 -26.67 -3.61 -4.35
CA THR A 284 -27.78 -3.72 -5.31
C THR A 284 -27.93 -2.51 -6.23
N GLU A 285 -27.09 -1.52 -6.09
CA GLU A 285 -27.10 -0.30 -6.89
C GLU A 285 -26.67 -0.57 -8.33
N ASN A 286 -27.37 0.07 -9.26
CA ASN A 286 -27.11 0.04 -10.70
C ASN A 286 -26.98 -1.38 -11.29
N LEU A 287 -27.76 -2.36 -10.81
CA LEU A 287 -27.76 -3.72 -11.34
C LEU A 287 -28.26 -3.86 -12.79
N GLU A 288 -28.85 -2.83 -13.36
CA GLU A 288 -29.15 -2.73 -14.79
C GLU A 288 -27.91 -2.51 -15.65
N GLN A 289 -26.78 -2.12 -15.05
CA GLN A 289 -25.47 -2.06 -15.66
C GLN A 289 -24.69 -3.35 -15.38
N ASP A 290 -23.86 -3.78 -16.29
CA ASP A 290 -22.88 -4.82 -16.04
C ASP A 290 -21.58 -4.25 -15.43
N SER A 291 -20.74 -5.11 -14.88
CA SER A 291 -19.41 -4.75 -14.39
C SER A 291 -18.27 -5.19 -15.32
N ASN A 292 -18.56 -5.41 -16.61
CA ASN A 292 -17.52 -5.73 -17.60
C ASN A 292 -16.51 -4.59 -17.70
N VAL A 293 -15.25 -4.95 -17.88
CA VAL A 293 -14.15 -4.04 -18.16
C VAL A 293 -13.40 -4.48 -19.41
N ALA A 294 -12.77 -3.55 -20.10
CA ALA A 294 -12.02 -3.83 -21.33
C ALA A 294 -10.62 -4.35 -21.03
N ALA A 295 -10.01 -3.91 -19.92
CA ALA A 295 -8.69 -4.35 -19.51
C ALA A 295 -8.52 -4.42 -17.99
N LEU A 296 -7.61 -5.31 -17.58
CA LEU A 296 -7.10 -5.47 -16.22
C LEU A 296 -5.61 -5.12 -16.20
N VAL A 297 -5.19 -4.35 -15.21
CA VAL A 297 -3.78 -4.21 -14.83
C VAL A 297 -3.62 -4.72 -13.40
N ASP A 298 -2.78 -5.71 -13.23
CA ASP A 298 -2.49 -6.38 -11.97
C ASP A 298 -1.02 -6.16 -11.61
N PHE A 299 -0.78 -5.45 -10.53
CA PHE A 299 0.54 -5.33 -9.92
C PHE A 299 0.58 -6.18 -8.65
N TYR A 300 1.35 -7.27 -8.73
CA TYR A 300 1.67 -8.19 -7.63
C TYR A 300 0.48 -8.64 -6.78
N GLY A 301 -0.64 -9.01 -7.42
CA GLY A 301 -1.84 -9.48 -6.72
C GLY A 301 -1.73 -10.89 -6.14
N PRO A 302 -2.24 -11.14 -4.91
CA PRO A 302 -2.35 -12.48 -4.34
C PRO A 302 -3.59 -13.19 -4.92
N ILE A 303 -3.43 -13.96 -5.98
CA ILE A 303 -4.56 -14.46 -6.80
C ILE A 303 -5.18 -15.75 -6.25
N LYS A 304 -4.37 -16.62 -5.66
CA LYS A 304 -4.81 -17.92 -5.14
C LYS A 304 -4.25 -18.17 -3.75
N PHE A 305 -4.97 -17.73 -2.75
CA PHE A 305 -4.53 -17.76 -1.35
C PHE A 305 -4.09 -19.14 -0.86
N GLN A 306 -4.74 -20.20 -1.37
CA GLN A 306 -4.47 -21.57 -0.94
C GLN A 306 -3.07 -22.08 -1.25
N THR A 307 -2.38 -21.48 -2.22
CA THR A 307 -1.05 -21.95 -2.67
C THR A 307 0.09 -21.03 -2.30
N MET A 308 -0.17 -19.83 -1.73
CA MET A 308 0.87 -18.84 -1.44
C MET A 308 1.97 -19.40 -0.55
N ASP A 309 1.61 -20.09 0.55
CA ASP A 309 2.61 -20.66 1.48
C ASP A 309 3.45 -21.76 0.81
N GLU A 310 2.82 -22.63 0.01
CA GLU A 310 3.54 -23.67 -0.73
C GLU A 310 4.48 -23.06 -1.77
N GLU A 311 4.03 -22.03 -2.48
CA GLU A 311 4.83 -21.33 -3.48
C GLU A 311 6.04 -20.63 -2.87
N PHE A 312 5.93 -19.98 -1.69
CA PHE A 312 7.08 -19.45 -0.98
C PHE A 312 8.08 -20.52 -0.57
N VAL A 313 7.59 -21.66 -0.08
CA VAL A 313 8.47 -22.79 0.27
C VAL A 313 9.20 -23.31 -0.97
N GLU A 314 8.54 -23.43 -2.12
CA GLU A 314 9.14 -23.86 -3.39
C GLU A 314 10.19 -22.86 -3.89
N LEU A 315 10.01 -21.59 -3.66
CA LEU A 315 10.97 -20.52 -3.96
C LEU A 315 12.15 -20.51 -2.98
N GLY A 316 12.11 -21.32 -1.91
CA GLY A 316 13.15 -21.38 -0.88
C GLY A 316 13.01 -20.33 0.22
N ASP A 317 11.87 -19.67 0.31
CA ASP A 317 11.54 -18.62 1.30
C ASP A 317 10.42 -19.07 2.25
N ALA A 318 10.71 -20.08 3.06
CA ALA A 318 9.74 -20.60 4.03
C ALA A 318 9.40 -19.59 5.17
N GLU A 319 10.18 -18.53 5.33
CA GLU A 319 9.92 -17.50 6.34
C GLU A 319 8.73 -16.61 5.91
N SER A 320 8.52 -16.43 4.62
CA SER A 320 7.40 -15.68 4.05
C SER A 320 6.12 -16.52 3.93
N ALA A 321 6.14 -17.81 4.22
CA ALA A 321 4.98 -18.73 4.15
C ALA A 321 4.09 -18.60 5.40
N ASN A 322 3.24 -17.58 5.47
CA ASN A 322 2.39 -17.28 6.64
C ASN A 322 0.98 -16.78 6.28
N HIS A 323 0.46 -17.15 5.10
CA HIS A 323 -0.79 -16.65 4.53
C HIS A 323 -2.01 -17.53 4.81
N SER A 324 -1.82 -18.73 5.31
CA SER A 324 -2.92 -19.69 5.50
C SER A 324 -3.74 -19.45 6.76
N LYS A 325 -3.16 -18.85 7.81
CA LYS A 325 -3.77 -18.79 9.13
C LYS A 325 -3.50 -17.49 9.86
N ASN A 326 -4.55 -16.88 10.45
CA ASN A 326 -4.47 -15.59 11.14
C ASN A 326 -3.73 -14.56 10.27
N SER A 327 -4.04 -14.55 8.99
CA SER A 327 -3.42 -13.73 7.95
C SER A 327 -4.43 -12.75 7.37
N PHE A 328 -3.95 -11.85 6.51
CA PHE A 328 -4.84 -10.95 5.77
C PHE A 328 -5.82 -11.71 4.88
N GLU A 329 -5.35 -12.80 4.26
CA GLU A 329 -6.15 -13.66 3.39
C GLU A 329 -7.22 -14.41 4.18
N SER A 330 -6.87 -14.99 5.33
CA SER A 330 -7.84 -15.68 6.19
C SER A 330 -8.87 -14.70 6.78
N ASP A 331 -8.47 -13.52 7.21
CA ASP A 331 -9.37 -12.44 7.66
C ASP A 331 -10.31 -12.00 6.52
N PHE A 332 -9.79 -11.83 5.30
CA PHE A 332 -10.58 -11.47 4.13
C PHE A 332 -11.63 -12.55 3.79
N VAL A 333 -11.26 -13.81 3.84
CA VAL A 333 -12.20 -14.94 3.69
C VAL A 333 -13.19 -14.97 4.86
N GLY A 334 -12.83 -14.45 6.03
CA GLY A 334 -13.62 -14.50 7.25
C GLY A 334 -13.56 -15.87 7.93
N VAL A 335 -12.34 -16.41 8.04
CA VAL A 335 -11.99 -17.65 8.72
C VAL A 335 -10.68 -17.48 9.47
N ASP A 336 -10.43 -18.27 10.53
CA ASP A 336 -9.14 -18.24 11.23
C ASP A 336 -8.02 -18.97 10.46
N ASP A 337 -8.40 -19.88 9.58
CA ASP A 337 -7.51 -20.73 8.78
C ASP A 337 -8.20 -21.06 7.47
N LEU A 338 -7.52 -20.85 6.34
CA LEU A 338 -8.08 -21.08 5.00
C LEU A 338 -8.58 -22.52 4.79
N SER A 339 -8.02 -23.48 5.52
CA SER A 339 -8.46 -24.87 5.49
C SER A 339 -9.75 -25.14 6.28
N ALA A 340 -10.20 -24.19 7.11
CA ALA A 340 -11.39 -24.38 7.95
C ALA A 340 -12.70 -24.38 7.14
N ASP A 341 -12.74 -23.66 6.01
CA ASP A 341 -13.87 -23.63 5.07
C ASP A 341 -13.35 -23.71 3.63
N PRO A 342 -13.08 -24.93 3.13
CA PRO A 342 -12.52 -25.11 1.78
C PRO A 342 -13.42 -24.58 0.66
N ASP A 343 -14.74 -24.64 0.83
CA ASP A 343 -15.67 -24.15 -0.20
C ASP A 343 -15.66 -22.64 -0.29
N LYS A 344 -15.66 -21.95 0.87
CA LYS A 344 -15.57 -20.51 0.94
C LYS A 344 -14.20 -20.01 0.42
N THR A 345 -13.14 -20.70 0.78
CA THR A 345 -11.78 -20.40 0.29
C THR A 345 -11.67 -20.66 -1.21
N ALA A 346 -12.24 -21.72 -1.74
CA ALA A 346 -12.26 -21.99 -3.18
C ALA A 346 -13.03 -20.91 -3.97
N ALA A 347 -14.07 -20.31 -3.37
CA ALA A 347 -14.84 -19.22 -3.98
C ALA A 347 -14.03 -17.93 -4.15
N THR A 348 -12.90 -17.77 -3.47
CA THR A 348 -11.99 -16.62 -3.65
C THR A 348 -11.09 -16.72 -4.88
N TRP A 349 -11.01 -17.87 -5.51
CA TRP A 349 -10.19 -18.07 -6.68
C TRP A 349 -10.98 -17.88 -7.98
N TRP A 350 -10.59 -16.93 -8.81
CA TRP A 350 -11.27 -16.58 -10.05
C TRP A 350 -11.56 -17.79 -10.97
N TYR A 351 -10.66 -18.77 -10.99
CA TYR A 351 -10.78 -19.95 -11.84
C TYR A 351 -11.99 -20.84 -11.50
N THR A 352 -12.54 -20.69 -10.28
CA THR A 352 -13.81 -21.29 -9.88
C THR A 352 -14.95 -20.85 -10.80
N TYR A 353 -14.82 -19.67 -11.41
CA TYR A 353 -15.83 -19.02 -12.27
C TYR A 353 -15.36 -18.89 -13.72
N LYS A 354 -14.36 -19.65 -14.14
CA LYS A 354 -13.72 -19.51 -15.46
C LYS A 354 -14.66 -19.58 -16.65
N GLU A 355 -15.80 -20.26 -16.53
CA GLU A 355 -16.82 -20.33 -17.59
C GLU A 355 -17.53 -18.98 -17.82
N GLU A 356 -17.43 -18.04 -16.86
CA GLU A 356 -17.99 -16.68 -16.90
C GLU A 356 -16.95 -15.64 -17.35
N LEU A 357 -15.72 -16.06 -17.67
CA LEU A 357 -14.64 -15.18 -18.08
C LEU A 357 -14.98 -14.46 -19.39
N PRO A 358 -14.92 -13.10 -19.44
CA PRO A 358 -15.18 -12.34 -20.65
C PRO A 358 -14.11 -12.60 -21.73
N THR A 359 -14.52 -13.01 -22.92
CA THR A 359 -13.59 -13.35 -24.01
C THR A 359 -12.83 -12.16 -24.61
N GLY A 360 -13.29 -10.93 -24.36
CA GLY A 360 -12.68 -9.69 -24.85
C GLY A 360 -11.74 -9.00 -23.87
N LEU A 361 -11.49 -9.59 -22.70
CA LEU A 361 -10.63 -9.00 -21.67
C LEU A 361 -9.16 -9.02 -22.10
N TYR A 362 -8.47 -7.88 -21.94
CA TYR A 362 -7.02 -7.75 -22.07
C TYR A 362 -6.39 -7.59 -20.69
N VAL A 363 -5.21 -8.19 -20.49
CA VAL A 363 -4.61 -8.24 -19.16
C VAL A 363 -3.12 -7.92 -19.19
N TRP A 364 -2.69 -7.00 -18.31
CA TRP A 364 -1.30 -6.74 -17.98
C TRP A 364 -1.03 -7.20 -16.55
N ILE A 365 -0.04 -8.05 -16.35
CA ILE A 365 0.33 -8.59 -15.05
C ILE A 365 1.82 -8.34 -14.82
N GLN A 366 2.18 -7.83 -13.63
CA GLN A 366 3.57 -7.57 -13.29
C GLN A 366 3.84 -7.88 -11.82
N ALA A 367 4.97 -8.56 -11.54
CA ALA A 367 5.39 -8.95 -10.20
C ALA A 367 6.89 -8.73 -9.97
N GLY A 368 7.29 -8.57 -8.71
CA GLY A 368 8.69 -8.46 -8.29
C GLY A 368 9.27 -9.82 -7.91
N THR A 369 10.49 -10.13 -8.38
CA THR A 369 11.07 -11.46 -8.11
C THR A 369 11.62 -11.61 -6.69
N ALA A 370 11.73 -10.52 -5.92
CA ALA A 370 12.15 -10.52 -4.51
C ALA A 370 11.01 -10.19 -3.54
N ASP A 371 9.75 -10.24 -4.03
CA ASP A 371 8.57 -10.00 -3.22
C ASP A 371 8.44 -11.06 -2.11
N LYS A 372 8.25 -10.58 -0.86
CA LYS A 372 8.13 -11.40 0.34
C LYS A 372 6.71 -11.44 0.93
N ASN A 373 5.80 -10.69 0.31
CA ASN A 373 4.40 -10.62 0.71
C ASN A 373 3.51 -11.44 -0.22
N VAL A 374 3.83 -11.43 -1.52
CA VAL A 374 3.11 -12.21 -2.55
C VAL A 374 4.15 -12.91 -3.42
N PRO A 375 4.20 -14.24 -3.46
CA PRO A 375 5.16 -14.92 -4.31
C PRO A 375 4.87 -14.60 -5.78
N TYR A 376 5.87 -14.18 -6.55
CA TYR A 376 5.69 -13.79 -7.95
C TYR A 376 5.07 -14.89 -8.83
N THR A 377 5.14 -16.12 -8.37
CA THR A 377 4.50 -17.28 -9.00
C THR A 377 2.99 -17.20 -9.00
N GLN A 378 2.36 -16.45 -8.10
CA GLN A 378 0.93 -16.13 -8.14
C GLN A 378 0.58 -15.43 -9.46
N SER A 379 1.32 -14.39 -9.79
CA SER A 379 1.17 -13.63 -11.04
C SER A 379 1.53 -14.47 -12.27
N GLU A 380 2.58 -15.29 -12.18
CA GLU A 380 3.00 -16.19 -13.27
C GLU A 380 1.91 -17.23 -13.57
N ASN A 381 1.36 -17.88 -12.54
CA ASN A 381 0.31 -18.87 -12.68
C ASN A 381 -0.98 -18.24 -13.21
N PHE A 382 -1.35 -17.07 -12.70
CA PHE A 382 -2.52 -16.32 -13.19
C PHE A 382 -2.39 -15.98 -14.67
N ALA A 383 -1.23 -15.50 -15.10
CA ALA A 383 -0.98 -15.20 -16.50
C ALA A 383 -1.12 -16.45 -17.40
N LYS A 384 -0.59 -17.59 -16.95
CA LYS A 384 -0.70 -18.86 -17.68
C LYS A 384 -2.16 -19.33 -17.78
N GLU A 385 -2.88 -19.32 -16.66
CA GLU A 385 -4.29 -19.72 -16.60
C GLU A 385 -5.16 -18.83 -17.49
N LEU A 386 -4.94 -17.52 -17.49
CA LEU A 386 -5.66 -16.58 -18.36
C LEU A 386 -5.30 -16.78 -19.85
N ALA A 387 -4.03 -16.98 -20.17
CA ALA A 387 -3.61 -17.19 -21.55
C ALA A 387 -4.19 -18.48 -22.14
N GLU A 388 -4.38 -19.51 -21.34
CA GLU A 388 -5.09 -20.74 -21.75
C GLU A 388 -6.56 -20.50 -22.09
N GLN A 389 -7.23 -19.56 -21.43
CA GLN A 389 -8.65 -19.26 -21.65
C GLN A 389 -8.86 -18.18 -22.73
N LEU A 390 -8.07 -17.12 -22.71
CA LEU A 390 -8.22 -15.95 -23.59
C LEU A 390 -7.34 -15.98 -24.84
N GLY A 391 -6.25 -16.74 -24.79
CA GLY A 391 -5.17 -16.72 -25.78
C GLY A 391 -4.02 -15.78 -25.39
N GLU A 392 -2.81 -16.15 -25.81
CA GLU A 392 -1.55 -15.43 -25.48
C GLU A 392 -1.55 -13.95 -25.90
N ASN A 393 -2.31 -13.59 -26.93
CA ASN A 393 -2.38 -12.20 -27.39
C ASN A 393 -3.14 -11.26 -26.45
N HIS A 394 -3.93 -11.80 -25.53
CA HIS A 394 -4.71 -11.06 -24.56
C HIS A 394 -3.94 -10.78 -23.26
N VAL A 395 -2.87 -11.53 -22.99
CA VAL A 395 -2.17 -11.48 -21.71
C VAL A 395 -0.72 -11.00 -21.91
N ARG A 396 -0.33 -10.02 -21.12
CA ARG A 396 1.06 -9.57 -20.96
C ARG A 396 1.49 -9.85 -19.52
N TYR A 397 2.57 -10.60 -19.39
CA TYR A 397 3.20 -10.86 -18.10
C TYR A 397 4.66 -10.48 -18.14
N SER A 398 5.14 -9.84 -17.07
CA SER A 398 6.56 -9.56 -16.88
C SER A 398 6.90 -9.51 -15.40
N THR A 399 8.16 -9.78 -15.09
CA THR A 399 8.72 -9.60 -13.74
C THR A 399 9.69 -8.42 -13.72
N LEU A 400 9.75 -7.75 -12.57
CA LEU A 400 10.80 -6.79 -12.24
C LEU A 400 11.84 -7.50 -11.39
N GLU A 401 13.01 -7.76 -11.96
CA GLU A 401 14.08 -8.53 -11.31
C GLU A 401 14.58 -7.85 -10.05
N GLY A 402 14.55 -8.58 -8.93
CA GLY A 402 14.94 -8.09 -7.60
C GLY A 402 14.01 -7.01 -7.03
N ALA A 403 12.84 -6.76 -7.62
CA ALA A 403 11.84 -5.88 -7.03
C ALA A 403 11.16 -6.58 -5.85
N GLU A 404 10.99 -5.86 -4.75
CA GLU A 404 10.21 -6.28 -3.59
C GLU A 404 8.74 -5.91 -3.76
N HIS A 405 7.92 -6.20 -2.77
CA HIS A 405 6.51 -5.75 -2.73
C HIS A 405 6.45 -4.23 -2.68
N GLU A 406 5.56 -3.61 -3.46
CA GLU A 406 5.40 -2.14 -3.52
C GLU A 406 6.69 -1.37 -3.92
N ASP A 407 7.60 -2.02 -4.63
CA ASP A 407 8.88 -1.41 -5.05
C ASP A 407 8.66 -0.22 -5.99
N ASP A 408 9.42 0.86 -5.79
CA ASP A 408 9.35 2.09 -6.61
C ASP A 408 9.46 1.83 -8.12
N ARG A 409 10.07 0.71 -8.54
CA ARG A 409 10.23 0.33 -9.95
C ARG A 409 8.92 0.09 -10.68
N PHE A 410 7.86 -0.30 -9.95
CA PHE A 410 6.52 -0.43 -10.53
C PHE A 410 5.97 0.91 -10.99
N TYR A 411 6.34 1.98 -10.30
CA TYR A 411 5.79 3.32 -10.45
C TYR A 411 6.71 4.29 -11.21
N THR A 412 7.83 3.81 -11.75
CA THR A 412 8.68 4.65 -12.61
C THR A 412 7.94 5.07 -13.88
N GLU A 413 8.25 6.26 -14.37
CA GLU A 413 7.68 6.78 -15.62
C GLU A 413 7.88 5.78 -16.79
N GLU A 414 9.04 5.13 -16.88
CA GLU A 414 9.32 4.14 -17.93
C GLU A 414 8.38 2.94 -17.83
N ASN A 415 8.16 2.41 -16.60
CA ASN A 415 7.28 1.26 -16.42
C ASN A 415 5.82 1.63 -16.68
N LEU A 416 5.33 2.73 -16.12
CA LEU A 416 3.97 3.21 -16.33
C LEU A 416 3.70 3.49 -17.81
N ASN A 417 4.62 4.15 -18.53
CA ASN A 417 4.52 4.37 -19.98
C ASN A 417 4.38 3.05 -20.75
N SER A 418 5.04 1.98 -20.32
CA SER A 418 4.90 0.66 -20.94
C SER A 418 3.51 0.07 -20.76
N VAL A 419 2.90 0.23 -19.58
CA VAL A 419 1.51 -0.16 -19.30
C VAL A 419 0.55 0.68 -20.16
N PHE A 420 0.73 2.00 -20.20
CA PHE A 420 -0.13 2.88 -21.00
C PHE A 420 -0.01 2.62 -22.52
N ALA A 421 1.18 2.26 -23.01
CA ALA A 421 1.34 1.85 -24.41
C ALA A 421 0.53 0.59 -24.73
N PHE A 422 0.51 -0.38 -23.81
CA PHE A 422 -0.35 -1.57 -23.92
C PHE A 422 -1.83 -1.17 -23.92
N LEU A 423 -2.28 -0.37 -22.95
CA LEU A 423 -3.68 0.05 -22.85
C LEU A 423 -4.14 0.82 -24.10
N GLN A 424 -3.32 1.72 -24.64
CA GLN A 424 -3.60 2.44 -25.89
C GLN A 424 -3.70 1.51 -27.12
N ASP A 425 -3.00 0.39 -27.11
CA ASP A 425 -3.07 -0.59 -28.21
C ASP A 425 -4.35 -1.43 -28.16
N VAL A 426 -4.81 -1.80 -26.98
CA VAL A 426 -5.95 -2.71 -26.80
C VAL A 426 -7.30 -1.99 -26.67
N LEU A 427 -7.35 -0.69 -26.34
CA LEU A 427 -8.58 0.10 -26.17
C LEU A 427 -8.96 0.95 -27.40
N LYS A 428 -8.53 0.58 -28.60
CA LYS A 428 -8.78 1.31 -29.84
C LYS A 428 -10.25 1.30 -30.26
#